data_dec9cfe8817798777d03e2f6848eea9d
#
_entry.id   dec9cfe8817798777d03e2f6848eea9d
#
_cell.length_a   1.000
_cell.length_b   1.000
_cell.length_c   1.000
_cell.angle_alpha   90.00
_cell.angle_beta   90.00
_cell.angle_gamma   90.00
#
_symmetry.space_group_name_H-M   'P 1'
#
loop_
_entity.id
_entity.type
_entity.pdbx_description
1 polymer ?
#
loop_
_entity_poly.entity_id
_entity_poly.type
_entity_poly.pdbx_seq_one_letter_code
_entity_poly.pdbx_strand_id
1 'polypeptide(L)'
;MGAAVSGGADSVGLLCLLLELRGELGIVLSVAHVNHKLRAEESDEDVRFVAELARRHGLEFHLHEAPVERGVHRDSGSAAGSGRARSGIEAAARELRYGFFRQLAREGRVNKIATAHSLDDQAETLLLRIFRGTGIRGLSGIHPRLAFEEQGGVVGEVVRPLLPFRRSAIREFLRERGESWREDSSNLDIGFLRNRVRHGFVPTIVEEFGEAAIERMAELAEIARAEEEHWELGHTEVRGFGEGRAEKPHSVASLPIGPLLALPLATQRRVVRRWLEANAQDLSISFQLIEKTLELVRGAAGRKTELTVGRNLSRQNLRRGQSELWLESEPFRGRSAADYEYSLAIPGSVEVRELGASIEARVMDAGAVPDDEKGRLLDLELVPTEVLVRNWRAGDRYWPAHTAAPKRVKELLSDWHASGLEKKLWPVAVAEGCGLIWMRGFAAPAALQPSVSTSKVIWIRDTASMM
;
A
#
# COMPACT_ATOMS: atom_id res chain seq x y z
N MET A 1 18.51 6.49 -24.11
CA MET A 1 17.82 5.44 -23.34
C MET A 1 18.67 5.12 -22.10
N GLY A 2 18.08 5.05 -20.92
CA GLY A 2 18.75 4.62 -19.71
C GLY A 2 18.53 3.12 -19.45
N ALA A 3 19.59 2.35 -19.18
CA ALA A 3 19.49 1.00 -18.65
C ALA A 3 19.53 1.06 -17.13
N ALA A 4 18.49 0.54 -16.45
CA ALA A 4 18.47 0.44 -14.99
C ALA A 4 19.27 -0.77 -14.55
N VAL A 5 20.47 -0.54 -14.00
CA VAL A 5 21.43 -1.59 -13.64
C VAL A 5 21.62 -1.63 -12.14
N SER A 6 21.28 -2.76 -11.50
CA SER A 6 21.49 -3.00 -10.06
C SER A 6 22.80 -3.73 -9.75
N GLY A 7 23.46 -4.28 -10.78
CA GLY A 7 24.62 -5.15 -10.64
C GLY A 7 24.33 -6.66 -10.71
N GLY A 8 23.08 -7.06 -10.48
CA GLY A 8 22.64 -8.47 -10.58
C GLY A 8 22.52 -8.96 -12.01
N ALA A 9 22.52 -10.30 -12.19
CA ALA A 9 22.54 -10.98 -13.50
C ALA A 9 21.53 -10.41 -14.51
N ASP A 10 20.27 -10.27 -14.12
CA ASP A 10 19.23 -9.83 -15.06
C ASP A 10 19.51 -8.41 -15.57
N SER A 11 19.98 -7.51 -14.71
CA SER A 11 20.27 -6.12 -15.08
C SER A 11 21.55 -5.95 -15.90
N VAL A 12 22.56 -6.77 -15.62
CA VAL A 12 23.80 -6.82 -16.43
C VAL A 12 23.47 -7.43 -17.80
N GLY A 13 22.68 -8.51 -17.84
CA GLY A 13 22.22 -9.12 -19.10
C GLY A 13 21.43 -8.14 -19.97
N LEU A 14 20.55 -7.34 -19.36
CA LEU A 14 19.85 -6.27 -20.08
C LEU A 14 20.83 -5.27 -20.69
N LEU A 15 21.83 -4.81 -19.91
CA LEU A 15 22.81 -3.85 -20.40
C LEU A 15 23.61 -4.42 -21.57
N CYS A 16 24.12 -5.65 -21.45
CA CYS A 16 24.88 -6.33 -22.50
C CYS A 16 24.05 -6.49 -23.79
N LEU A 17 22.79 -6.91 -23.66
CA LEU A 17 21.87 -7.01 -24.80
C LEU A 17 21.64 -5.66 -25.50
N LEU A 18 21.40 -4.60 -24.73
CA LEU A 18 21.22 -3.27 -25.27
C LEU A 18 22.48 -2.70 -25.90
N LEU A 19 23.67 -3.05 -25.41
CA LEU A 19 24.96 -2.69 -26.03
C LEU A 19 25.14 -3.34 -27.40
N GLU A 20 24.77 -4.59 -27.56
CA GLU A 20 24.81 -5.28 -28.84
C GLU A 20 23.84 -4.67 -29.85
N LEU A 21 22.62 -4.41 -29.40
CA LEU A 21 21.54 -3.93 -30.27
C LEU A 21 21.53 -2.41 -30.50
N ARG A 22 22.38 -1.64 -29.78
CA ARG A 22 22.33 -0.17 -29.83
C ARG A 22 22.44 0.42 -31.22
N GLY A 23 23.23 -0.19 -32.08
CA GLY A 23 23.43 0.25 -33.47
C GLY A 23 22.17 0.02 -34.32
N GLU A 24 21.57 -1.15 -34.22
CA GLU A 24 20.35 -1.51 -34.93
C GLU A 24 19.15 -0.70 -34.44
N LEU A 25 19.07 -0.46 -33.15
CA LEU A 25 17.97 0.30 -32.53
C LEU A 25 18.15 1.83 -32.67
N GLY A 26 19.32 2.31 -33.10
CA GLY A 26 19.63 3.74 -33.20
C GLY A 26 19.56 4.47 -31.85
N ILE A 27 19.95 3.81 -30.74
CA ILE A 27 19.83 4.36 -29.40
C ILE A 27 21.17 4.83 -28.84
N VAL A 28 21.15 5.98 -28.15
CA VAL A 28 22.23 6.40 -27.24
C VAL A 28 21.91 5.82 -25.88
N LEU A 29 22.85 5.03 -25.33
CA LEU A 29 22.67 4.29 -24.09
C LEU A 29 23.39 4.98 -22.93
N SER A 30 22.76 5.01 -21.77
CA SER A 30 23.33 5.41 -20.48
C SER A 30 22.94 4.41 -19.40
N VAL A 31 23.59 4.44 -18.26
CA VAL A 31 23.31 3.57 -17.10
C VAL A 31 22.68 4.39 -15.99
N ALA A 32 21.57 3.90 -15.43
CA ALA A 32 20.91 4.46 -14.25
C ALA A 32 20.99 3.47 -13.09
N HIS A 33 21.57 3.90 -11.96
CA HIS A 33 21.69 3.09 -10.74
C HIS A 33 21.10 3.82 -9.54
N VAL A 34 20.37 3.08 -8.69
CA VAL A 34 19.82 3.60 -7.44
C VAL A 34 20.43 2.83 -6.28
N ASN A 35 21.15 3.53 -5.43
CA ASN A 35 21.68 2.98 -4.18
C ASN A 35 20.74 3.27 -3.03
N HIS A 36 20.04 2.25 -2.55
CA HIS A 36 19.10 2.37 -1.42
C HIS A 36 19.76 2.35 -0.05
N LYS A 37 21.10 2.18 0.03
CA LYS A 37 21.92 2.07 1.25
C LYS A 37 21.36 1.09 2.30
N LEU A 38 20.66 0.05 1.83
CA LEU A 38 20.06 -0.95 2.71
C LEU A 38 21.09 -1.89 3.37
N ARG A 39 22.31 -1.99 2.81
CA ARG A 39 23.35 -2.95 3.21
C ARG A 39 24.73 -2.33 3.34
N ALA A 40 24.80 -1.06 3.74
CA ALA A 40 26.05 -0.33 3.97
C ALA A 40 27.15 -0.65 2.92
N GLU A 41 28.20 -1.39 3.29
CA GLU A 41 29.36 -1.68 2.43
C GLU A 41 29.01 -2.43 1.13
N GLU A 42 28.12 -3.44 1.18
CA GLU A 42 27.71 -4.18 -0.03
C GLU A 42 27.02 -3.27 -1.05
N SER A 43 26.22 -2.31 -0.57
CA SER A 43 25.54 -1.36 -1.46
C SER A 43 26.51 -0.40 -2.15
N ASP A 44 27.62 -0.03 -1.49
CA ASP A 44 28.66 0.82 -2.07
C ASP A 44 29.55 0.03 -3.05
N GLU A 45 29.72 -1.27 -2.82
CA GLU A 45 30.37 -2.16 -3.76
C GLU A 45 29.56 -2.35 -5.04
N ASP A 46 28.22 -2.44 -4.93
CA ASP A 46 27.34 -2.50 -6.08
C ASP A 46 27.45 -1.23 -6.93
N VAL A 47 27.50 -0.04 -6.31
CA VAL A 47 27.76 1.23 -7.01
C VAL A 47 29.09 1.18 -7.76
N ARG A 48 30.18 0.75 -7.09
CA ARG A 48 31.51 0.67 -7.71
C ARG A 48 31.53 -0.29 -8.91
N PHE A 49 30.89 -1.45 -8.77
CA PHE A 49 30.78 -2.43 -9.85
C PHE A 49 30.02 -1.86 -11.06
N VAL A 50 28.86 -1.22 -10.84
CA VAL A 50 28.06 -0.66 -11.93
C VAL A 50 28.73 0.55 -12.57
N ALA A 51 29.39 1.42 -11.79
CA ALA A 51 30.17 2.55 -12.31
C ALA A 51 31.34 2.06 -13.20
N GLU A 52 32.06 1.03 -12.77
CA GLU A 52 33.15 0.44 -13.56
C GLU A 52 32.61 -0.22 -14.84
N LEU A 53 31.46 -0.89 -14.77
CA LEU A 53 30.80 -1.45 -15.94
C LEU A 53 30.42 -0.36 -16.95
N ALA A 54 29.83 0.74 -16.50
CA ALA A 54 29.49 1.90 -17.33
C ALA A 54 30.75 2.52 -17.96
N ARG A 55 31.83 2.71 -17.18
CA ARG A 55 33.12 3.24 -17.65
C ARG A 55 33.74 2.36 -18.71
N ARG A 56 33.73 1.02 -18.54
CA ARG A 56 34.28 0.04 -19.50
C ARG A 56 33.62 0.16 -20.87
N HIS A 57 32.33 0.47 -20.91
CA HIS A 57 31.56 0.61 -22.16
C HIS A 57 31.42 2.05 -22.64
N GLY A 58 32.06 3.02 -22.00
CA GLY A 58 31.99 4.45 -22.36
C GLY A 58 30.60 5.04 -22.22
N LEU A 59 29.82 4.60 -21.24
CA LEU A 59 28.44 5.04 -21.01
C LEU A 59 28.35 6.12 -19.94
N GLU A 60 27.45 7.07 -20.13
CA GLU A 60 27.08 8.02 -19.06
C GLU A 60 26.47 7.25 -17.88
N PHE A 61 26.88 7.59 -16.64
CA PHE A 61 26.42 6.96 -15.43
C PHE A 61 25.63 7.93 -14.57
N HIS A 62 24.35 7.60 -14.32
CA HIS A 62 23.43 8.35 -13.47
C HIS A 62 23.26 7.59 -12.16
N LEU A 63 23.76 8.15 -11.06
CA LEU A 63 23.63 7.61 -9.72
C LEU A 63 22.61 8.40 -8.91
N HIS A 64 21.72 7.70 -8.21
CA HIS A 64 20.85 8.26 -7.19
C HIS A 64 21.06 7.54 -5.87
N GLU A 65 21.47 8.28 -4.85
CA GLU A 65 21.56 7.77 -3.49
C GLU A 65 20.28 8.10 -2.73
N ALA A 66 19.50 7.09 -2.41
CA ALA A 66 18.22 7.22 -1.75
C ALA A 66 18.15 6.26 -0.55
N PRO A 67 18.69 6.67 0.62
CA PRO A 67 18.65 5.81 1.79
C PRO A 67 17.19 5.53 2.18
N VAL A 68 16.80 4.27 2.11
CA VAL A 68 15.54 3.82 2.69
C VAL A 68 15.78 3.63 4.18
N GLU A 69 15.23 4.53 5.00
CA GLU A 69 15.28 4.36 6.45
C GLU A 69 14.69 2.98 6.81
N ARG A 70 15.55 2.07 7.23
CA ARG A 70 15.10 0.89 7.96
C ARG A 70 14.50 1.43 9.25
N GLY A 71 13.19 1.59 9.29
CA GLY A 71 12.52 1.74 10.57
C GLY A 71 13.06 0.60 11.45
N VAL A 72 13.75 0.94 12.54
CA VAL A 72 14.50 0.01 13.41
C VAL A 72 13.54 -1.06 13.92
N HIS A 73 13.40 -2.15 13.16
CA HIS A 73 12.73 -3.37 13.60
C HIS A 73 13.81 -4.31 14.15
N ARG A 74 14.15 -4.13 15.42
CA ARG A 74 14.82 -5.18 16.18
C ARG A 74 13.75 -6.22 16.57
N ASP A 75 14.02 -7.43 16.13
CA ASP A 75 13.43 -8.72 16.50
C ASP A 75 12.31 -8.72 17.54
N SER A 76 11.14 -9.10 17.10
CA SER A 76 10.19 -9.85 17.92
C SER A 76 9.66 -11.01 17.07
N GLY A 77 10.02 -12.22 17.45
CA GLY A 77 9.82 -13.47 16.71
C GLY A 77 8.37 -13.90 16.56
N SER A 78 7.70 -13.28 15.61
CA SER A 78 6.44 -13.79 15.07
C SER A 78 6.50 -13.69 13.54
N ALA A 79 6.54 -14.82 12.88
CA ALA A 79 6.70 -14.96 11.42
C ALA A 79 5.65 -14.20 10.59
N ALA A 80 4.53 -13.81 11.16
CA ALA A 80 3.46 -13.09 10.45
C ALA A 80 3.64 -11.55 10.42
N GLY A 81 4.35 -10.96 11.38
CA GLY A 81 4.57 -9.49 11.45
C GLY A 81 5.72 -8.99 10.57
N SER A 82 6.75 -9.82 10.36
CA SER A 82 7.94 -9.46 9.59
C SER A 82 7.66 -9.26 8.09
N GLY A 83 6.73 -10.01 7.52
CA GLY A 83 6.42 -9.95 6.09
C GLY A 83 5.75 -8.64 5.64
N ARG A 84 4.95 -7.98 6.50
CA ARG A 84 4.29 -6.71 6.17
C ARG A 84 5.24 -5.52 6.24
N ALA A 85 6.12 -5.48 7.24
CA ALA A 85 7.11 -4.42 7.36
C ALA A 85 8.11 -4.44 6.19
N ARG A 86 8.54 -5.64 5.76
CA ARG A 86 9.43 -5.84 4.61
C ARG A 86 8.77 -5.51 3.28
N SER A 87 7.47 -5.80 3.12
CA SER A 87 6.69 -5.38 1.94
C SER A 87 6.61 -3.85 1.82
N GLY A 88 6.59 -3.11 2.93
CA GLY A 88 6.65 -1.65 2.96
C GLY A 88 7.99 -1.10 2.48
N ILE A 89 9.10 -1.74 2.86
CA ILE A 89 10.47 -1.34 2.42
C ILE A 89 10.62 -1.56 0.91
N GLU A 90 10.16 -2.69 0.38
CA GLU A 90 10.19 -2.97 -1.06
C GLU A 90 9.37 -1.96 -1.87
N ALA A 91 8.18 -1.61 -1.37
CA ALA A 91 7.33 -0.60 -2.00
C ALA A 91 7.99 0.79 -1.98
N ALA A 92 8.58 1.21 -0.85
CA ALA A 92 9.29 2.49 -0.72
C ALA A 92 10.53 2.54 -1.64
N ALA A 93 11.32 1.48 -1.69
CA ALA A 93 12.48 1.39 -2.60
C ALA A 93 12.05 1.46 -4.07
N ARG A 94 10.92 0.84 -4.42
CA ARG A 94 10.34 0.92 -5.75
C ARG A 94 9.89 2.35 -6.07
N GLU A 95 9.22 3.03 -5.17
CA GLU A 95 8.76 4.40 -5.36
C GLU A 95 9.93 5.37 -5.59
N LEU A 96 10.98 5.29 -4.77
CA LEU A 96 12.20 6.09 -4.93
C LEU A 96 12.88 5.82 -6.29
N ARG A 97 12.95 4.56 -6.71
CA ARG A 97 13.51 4.17 -8.00
C ARG A 97 12.73 4.78 -9.16
N TYR A 98 11.40 4.66 -9.15
CA TYR A 98 10.56 5.23 -10.21
C TYR A 98 10.51 6.76 -10.15
N GLY A 99 10.66 7.37 -8.98
CA GLY A 99 10.85 8.81 -8.81
C GLY A 99 12.10 9.31 -9.52
N PHE A 100 13.24 8.63 -9.32
CA PHE A 100 14.49 8.93 -10.01
C PHE A 100 14.37 8.76 -11.54
N PHE A 101 13.73 7.69 -12.01
CA PHE A 101 13.51 7.48 -13.43
C PHE A 101 12.68 8.60 -14.07
N ARG A 102 11.65 9.05 -13.38
CA ARG A 102 10.83 10.19 -13.81
C ARG A 102 11.62 11.49 -13.82
N GLN A 103 12.51 11.69 -12.85
CA GLN A 103 13.40 12.86 -12.81
C GLN A 103 14.33 12.88 -14.02
N LEU A 104 15.03 11.79 -14.35
CA LEU A 104 15.89 11.70 -15.52
C LEU A 104 15.15 11.98 -16.83
N ALA A 105 13.89 11.55 -16.91
CA ALA A 105 13.04 11.83 -18.09
C ALA A 105 12.66 13.31 -18.17
N ARG A 106 12.28 13.95 -17.07
CA ARG A 106 11.96 15.39 -17.00
C ARG A 106 13.15 16.27 -17.36
N GLU A 107 14.34 15.89 -16.92
CA GLU A 107 15.59 16.60 -17.23
C GLU A 107 16.05 16.39 -18.69
N GLY A 108 15.32 15.60 -19.49
CA GLY A 108 15.67 15.27 -20.86
C GLY A 108 16.93 14.41 -21.00
N ARG A 109 17.43 13.83 -19.88
CA ARG A 109 18.63 12.95 -19.91
C ARG A 109 18.32 11.64 -20.62
N VAL A 110 17.11 11.14 -20.45
CA VAL A 110 16.61 9.92 -21.11
C VAL A 110 15.15 10.10 -21.52
N ASN A 111 14.73 9.50 -22.61
CA ASN A 111 13.33 9.41 -23.01
C ASN A 111 12.69 8.05 -22.67
N LYS A 112 13.53 7.02 -22.51
CA LYS A 112 13.13 5.66 -22.12
C LYS A 112 14.09 5.10 -21.11
N ILE A 113 13.56 4.29 -20.18
CA ILE A 113 14.36 3.54 -19.21
C ILE A 113 14.02 2.06 -19.34
N ALA A 114 15.03 1.26 -19.65
CA ALA A 114 14.90 -0.20 -19.70
C ALA A 114 15.11 -0.80 -18.31
N THR A 115 14.22 -1.69 -17.88
CA THR A 115 14.34 -2.45 -16.62
C THR A 115 14.33 -3.95 -16.89
N ALA A 116 15.07 -4.71 -16.11
CA ALA A 116 15.38 -6.12 -16.34
C ALA A 116 14.34 -7.09 -15.72
N HIS A 117 13.05 -6.78 -15.83
CA HIS A 117 12.02 -7.74 -15.42
C HIS A 117 11.98 -8.89 -16.42
N SER A 118 12.01 -10.11 -15.90
CA SER A 118 12.00 -11.37 -16.66
C SER A 118 10.61 -12.03 -16.68
N LEU A 119 10.49 -13.11 -17.44
CA LEU A 119 9.30 -13.96 -17.47
C LEU A 119 9.04 -14.61 -16.11
N ASP A 120 10.09 -14.98 -15.39
CA ASP A 120 9.97 -15.49 -14.02
C ASP A 120 9.39 -14.42 -13.07
N ASP A 121 9.77 -13.14 -13.22
CA ASP A 121 9.18 -12.05 -12.44
C ASP A 121 7.70 -11.85 -12.74
N GLN A 122 7.28 -12.10 -13.99
CA GLN A 122 5.87 -12.08 -14.38
C GLN A 122 5.09 -13.16 -13.64
N ALA A 123 5.58 -14.41 -13.64
CA ALA A 123 4.94 -15.52 -12.93
C ALA A 123 4.88 -15.28 -11.41
N GLU A 124 5.99 -14.83 -10.80
CA GLU A 124 6.04 -14.45 -9.38
C GLU A 124 4.97 -13.38 -9.05
N THR A 125 4.87 -12.36 -9.90
CA THR A 125 3.91 -11.25 -9.71
C THR A 125 2.48 -11.75 -9.83
N LEU A 126 2.19 -12.63 -10.78
CA LEU A 126 0.87 -13.20 -10.97
C LEU A 126 0.45 -14.01 -9.75
N LEU A 127 1.30 -14.92 -9.26
CA LEU A 127 1.04 -15.71 -8.06
C LEU A 127 0.77 -14.81 -6.84
N LEU A 128 1.62 -13.80 -6.61
CA LEU A 128 1.42 -12.85 -5.52
C LEU A 128 0.08 -12.12 -5.59
N ARG A 129 -0.38 -11.77 -6.79
CA ARG A 129 -1.66 -11.08 -6.99
C ARG A 129 -2.84 -12.03 -6.81
N ILE A 130 -2.75 -13.26 -7.28
CA ILE A 130 -3.76 -14.30 -7.07
C ILE A 130 -3.96 -14.56 -5.57
N PHE A 131 -2.89 -14.76 -4.80
CA PHE A 131 -2.98 -15.02 -3.36
C PHE A 131 -3.48 -13.83 -2.54
N ARG A 132 -3.32 -12.59 -3.05
CA ARG A 132 -3.88 -11.38 -2.42
C ARG A 132 -5.33 -11.11 -2.82
N GLY A 133 -5.85 -11.85 -3.78
CA GLY A 133 -7.15 -11.59 -4.40
C GLY A 133 -7.06 -10.49 -5.45
N THR A 134 -7.28 -10.83 -6.69
CA THR A 134 -7.19 -9.87 -7.80
C THR A 134 -8.28 -10.12 -8.84
N GLY A 135 -8.63 -9.08 -9.60
CA GLY A 135 -9.43 -9.17 -10.83
C GLY A 135 -8.54 -9.21 -12.07
N ILE A 136 -9.15 -9.17 -13.25
CA ILE A 136 -8.47 -9.24 -14.57
C ILE A 136 -7.35 -8.20 -14.66
N ARG A 137 -7.60 -6.94 -14.24
CA ARG A 137 -6.57 -5.88 -14.21
C ARG A 137 -5.31 -6.28 -13.44
N GLY A 138 -5.46 -6.96 -12.31
CA GLY A 138 -4.32 -7.44 -11.58
C GLY A 138 -3.65 -8.64 -12.23
N LEU A 139 -4.40 -9.50 -12.90
CA LEU A 139 -3.86 -10.61 -13.68
C LEU A 139 -3.03 -10.17 -14.89
N SER A 140 -3.21 -8.93 -15.39
CA SER A 140 -2.35 -8.35 -16.44
C SER A 140 -0.86 -8.28 -16.06
N GLY A 141 -0.51 -8.57 -14.83
CA GLY A 141 0.88 -8.74 -14.38
C GLY A 141 1.74 -7.48 -14.51
N ILE A 142 2.98 -7.68 -14.93
CA ILE A 142 3.93 -6.62 -15.24
C ILE A 142 3.71 -6.19 -16.69
N HIS A 143 3.41 -4.90 -16.91
CA HIS A 143 3.22 -4.38 -18.27
C HIS A 143 4.57 -4.20 -18.98
N PRO A 144 4.68 -4.48 -20.28
CA PRO A 144 5.91 -4.29 -21.08
C PRO A 144 6.37 -2.83 -21.10
N ARG A 145 5.43 -1.89 -21.03
CA ARG A 145 5.67 -0.44 -21.03
C ARG A 145 4.88 0.23 -19.92
N LEU A 146 5.41 1.34 -19.42
CA LEU A 146 4.76 2.19 -18.44
C LEU A 146 5.14 3.64 -18.75
N ALA A 147 4.20 4.44 -19.18
CA ALA A 147 4.38 5.87 -19.45
C ALA A 147 4.48 6.67 -18.13
N PHE A 148 5.28 7.73 -18.16
CA PHE A 148 5.29 8.78 -17.16
C PHE A 148 4.46 9.95 -17.68
N GLU A 149 3.22 10.01 -17.23
CA GLU A 149 2.27 11.08 -17.59
C GLU A 149 2.35 12.23 -16.60
N GLU A 150 2.36 13.45 -17.11
CA GLU A 150 2.31 14.70 -16.35
C GLU A 150 1.39 15.72 -17.03
N GLN A 151 1.19 16.88 -16.36
CA GLN A 151 0.45 17.99 -16.95
C GLN A 151 1.20 18.48 -18.20
N GLY A 152 0.76 18.07 -19.38
CA GLY A 152 1.41 18.40 -20.64
C GLY A 152 1.76 17.21 -21.54
N GLY A 153 1.56 15.98 -21.05
CA GLY A 153 1.75 14.77 -21.84
C GLY A 153 2.73 13.77 -21.23
N VAL A 154 3.19 12.85 -22.07
CA VAL A 154 4.15 11.81 -21.66
C VAL A 154 5.56 12.39 -21.64
N VAL A 155 6.19 12.43 -20.47
CA VAL A 155 7.58 12.91 -20.29
C VAL A 155 8.64 11.83 -20.51
N GLY A 156 8.25 10.55 -20.45
CA GLY A 156 9.13 9.40 -20.69
C GLY A 156 8.40 8.09 -20.43
N GLU A 157 9.09 6.97 -20.65
CA GLU A 157 8.53 5.64 -20.41
C GLU A 157 9.54 4.65 -19.83
N VAL A 158 9.04 3.68 -19.06
CA VAL A 158 9.78 2.48 -18.69
C VAL A 158 9.44 1.37 -19.66
N VAL A 159 10.45 0.68 -20.19
CA VAL A 159 10.32 -0.49 -21.06
C VAL A 159 10.94 -1.73 -20.39
N ARG A 160 10.44 -2.92 -20.71
CA ARG A 160 10.89 -4.18 -20.11
C ARG A 160 11.21 -5.22 -21.19
N PRO A 161 12.37 -5.08 -21.86
CA PRO A 161 12.71 -5.91 -23.00
C PRO A 161 12.90 -7.40 -22.64
N LEU A 162 13.28 -7.69 -21.40
CA LEU A 162 13.55 -9.06 -20.94
C LEU A 162 12.29 -9.80 -20.45
N LEU A 163 11.12 -9.16 -20.46
CA LEU A 163 9.88 -9.75 -19.95
C LEU A 163 9.49 -11.08 -20.62
N PRO A 164 9.78 -11.33 -21.91
CA PRO A 164 9.51 -12.63 -22.55
C PRO A 164 10.56 -13.72 -22.24
N PHE A 165 11.68 -13.37 -21.59
CA PHE A 165 12.80 -14.30 -21.42
C PHE A 165 12.88 -14.84 -20.01
N ARG A 166 13.24 -16.15 -19.92
CA ARG A 166 13.53 -16.83 -18.67
C ARG A 166 14.83 -16.30 -18.05
N ARG A 167 14.87 -16.23 -16.74
CA ARG A 167 16.08 -15.83 -15.99
C ARG A 167 17.28 -16.78 -16.27
N SER A 168 17.00 -18.07 -16.52
CA SER A 168 18.02 -19.05 -16.93
C SER A 168 18.70 -18.67 -18.25
N ALA A 169 17.92 -18.28 -19.26
CA ALA A 169 18.45 -17.85 -20.56
C ALA A 169 19.31 -16.57 -20.45
N ILE A 170 18.90 -15.63 -19.60
CA ILE A 170 19.70 -14.40 -19.35
C ILE A 170 21.04 -14.75 -18.74
N ARG A 171 21.07 -15.66 -17.77
CA ARG A 171 22.32 -16.11 -17.13
C ARG A 171 23.22 -16.89 -18.08
N GLU A 172 22.63 -17.71 -18.97
CA GLU A 172 23.37 -18.43 -20.01
C GLU A 172 24.02 -17.47 -20.99
N PHE A 173 23.27 -16.48 -21.50
CA PHE A 173 23.76 -15.40 -22.33
C PHE A 173 24.97 -14.67 -21.72
N LEU A 174 24.95 -14.37 -20.42
CA LEU A 174 26.08 -13.74 -19.73
C LEU A 174 27.30 -14.67 -19.63
N ARG A 175 27.08 -15.96 -19.34
CA ARG A 175 28.18 -16.95 -19.25
C ARG A 175 28.86 -17.13 -20.58
N GLU A 176 28.15 -17.23 -21.68
CA GLU A 176 28.70 -17.33 -23.02
C GLU A 176 29.60 -16.14 -23.40
N ARG A 177 29.34 -14.96 -22.81
CA ARG A 177 30.15 -13.75 -23.03
C ARG A 177 31.26 -13.54 -22.01
N GLY A 178 31.33 -14.40 -21.01
CA GLY A 178 32.31 -14.24 -19.93
C GLY A 178 32.07 -13.01 -19.07
N GLU A 179 30.83 -12.45 -19.08
CA GLU A 179 30.48 -11.30 -18.28
C GLU A 179 30.21 -11.71 -16.84
N SER A 180 30.73 -10.92 -15.91
CA SER A 180 30.51 -11.10 -14.48
C SER A 180 29.36 -10.27 -13.98
N TRP A 181 28.70 -10.75 -12.93
CA TRP A 181 27.63 -10.04 -12.21
C TRP A 181 27.79 -10.25 -10.71
N ARG A 182 27.05 -9.47 -9.93
CA ARG A 182 27.03 -9.62 -8.47
C ARG A 182 25.80 -10.43 -8.04
N GLU A 183 25.99 -11.34 -7.10
CA GLU A 183 24.87 -12.02 -6.45
C GLU A 183 24.45 -11.22 -5.21
N ASP A 184 23.19 -10.80 -5.21
CA ASP A 184 22.61 -10.04 -4.11
C ASP A 184 22.17 -10.98 -2.98
N SER A 185 22.83 -10.90 -1.82
CA SER A 185 22.52 -11.74 -0.65
C SER A 185 21.07 -11.61 -0.17
N SER A 186 20.40 -10.46 -0.40
CA SER A 186 18.99 -10.26 -0.05
C SER A 186 18.02 -11.11 -0.88
N ASN A 187 18.46 -11.62 -2.05
CA ASN A 187 17.64 -12.53 -2.85
C ASN A 187 17.36 -13.86 -2.14
N LEU A 188 18.19 -14.24 -1.17
CA LEU A 188 18.03 -15.47 -0.38
C LEU A 188 17.19 -15.26 0.89
N ASP A 189 16.88 -14.02 1.27
CA ASP A 189 16.10 -13.74 2.47
C ASP A 189 14.63 -14.12 2.29
N ILE A 190 14.24 -15.31 2.76
CA ILE A 190 12.89 -15.83 2.75
C ILE A 190 11.88 -15.01 3.61
N GLY A 191 12.35 -14.02 4.36
CA GLY A 191 11.50 -13.06 5.04
C GLY A 191 10.69 -12.19 4.07
N PHE A 192 11.16 -12.00 2.83
CA PHE A 192 10.39 -11.33 1.79
C PHE A 192 9.41 -12.31 1.12
N LEU A 193 8.13 -11.90 1.02
CA LEU A 193 7.10 -12.74 0.42
C LEU A 193 7.44 -13.13 -1.02
N ARG A 194 8.05 -12.22 -1.79
CA ARG A 194 8.49 -12.49 -3.17
C ARG A 194 9.56 -13.58 -3.22
N ASN A 195 10.54 -13.56 -2.32
CA ASN A 195 11.57 -14.59 -2.25
C ASN A 195 11.00 -15.96 -1.86
N ARG A 196 9.99 -15.99 -0.95
CA ARG A 196 9.27 -17.26 -0.66
C ARG A 196 8.55 -17.81 -1.88
N VAL A 197 7.93 -16.95 -2.68
CA VAL A 197 7.31 -17.39 -3.95
C VAL A 197 8.39 -17.91 -4.90
N ARG A 198 9.48 -17.17 -5.08
CA ARG A 198 10.60 -17.50 -5.97
C ARG A 198 11.32 -18.81 -5.61
N HIS A 199 11.61 -19.02 -4.33
CA HIS A 199 12.42 -20.14 -3.87
C HIS A 199 11.62 -21.32 -3.31
N GLY A 200 10.31 -21.13 -3.06
CA GLY A 200 9.41 -22.16 -2.59
C GLY A 200 8.34 -22.52 -3.62
N PHE A 201 7.39 -21.63 -3.88
CA PHE A 201 6.22 -21.97 -4.71
C PHE A 201 6.56 -22.19 -6.18
N VAL A 202 7.39 -21.35 -6.79
CA VAL A 202 7.76 -21.48 -8.22
C VAL A 202 8.47 -22.79 -8.48
N PRO A 203 9.50 -23.22 -7.71
CA PRO A 203 10.11 -24.52 -7.89
C PRO A 203 9.13 -25.71 -7.76
N THR A 204 8.23 -25.69 -6.77
CA THR A 204 7.21 -26.72 -6.61
C THR A 204 6.26 -26.80 -7.82
N ILE A 205 5.85 -25.63 -8.36
CA ILE A 205 5.01 -25.60 -9.56
C ILE A 205 5.76 -26.18 -10.76
N VAL A 206 7.04 -25.87 -10.91
CA VAL A 206 7.87 -26.42 -12.00
C VAL A 206 8.07 -27.92 -11.83
N GLU A 207 8.28 -28.39 -10.61
CA GLU A 207 8.42 -29.83 -10.32
C GLU A 207 7.15 -30.61 -10.65
N GLU A 208 5.97 -30.08 -10.31
CA GLU A 208 4.68 -30.77 -10.50
C GLU A 208 4.11 -30.61 -11.92
N PHE A 209 4.34 -29.46 -12.57
CA PHE A 209 3.67 -29.10 -13.84
C PHE A 209 4.64 -28.85 -15.01
N GLY A 210 5.95 -28.94 -14.77
CA GLY A 210 7.00 -28.66 -15.75
C GLY A 210 7.27 -27.18 -15.96
N GLU A 211 8.38 -26.88 -16.64
CA GLU A 211 8.87 -25.51 -16.95
C GLU A 211 7.83 -24.68 -17.70
N ALA A 212 7.05 -25.30 -18.60
CA ALA A 212 5.99 -24.64 -19.35
C ALA A 212 4.91 -23.98 -18.48
N ALA A 213 4.81 -24.34 -17.21
CA ALA A 213 3.86 -23.70 -16.29
C ALA A 213 4.15 -22.20 -16.12
N ILE A 214 5.43 -21.81 -16.14
CA ILE A 214 5.85 -20.41 -16.01
C ILE A 214 5.48 -19.62 -17.27
N GLU A 215 5.65 -20.21 -18.44
CA GLU A 215 5.27 -19.61 -19.72
C GLU A 215 3.76 -19.41 -19.81
N ARG A 216 2.98 -20.42 -19.42
CA ARG A 216 1.50 -20.33 -19.38
C ARG A 216 0.99 -19.26 -18.42
N MET A 217 1.69 -19.03 -17.32
CA MET A 217 1.36 -17.91 -16.42
C MET A 217 1.59 -16.56 -17.10
N ALA A 218 2.66 -16.42 -17.88
CA ALA A 218 2.94 -15.21 -18.62
C ALA A 218 1.93 -15.00 -19.75
N GLU A 219 1.52 -16.07 -20.45
CA GLU A 219 0.46 -16.05 -21.46
C GLU A 219 -0.88 -15.60 -20.84
N LEU A 220 -1.25 -16.12 -19.66
CA LEU A 220 -2.45 -15.68 -18.94
C LEU A 220 -2.39 -14.17 -18.63
N ALA A 221 -1.23 -13.65 -18.22
CA ALA A 221 -1.06 -12.23 -17.96
C ALA A 221 -1.19 -11.39 -19.24
N GLU A 222 -0.75 -11.89 -20.39
CA GLU A 222 -0.91 -11.24 -21.69
C GLU A 222 -2.37 -11.19 -22.13
N ILE A 223 -3.07 -12.32 -22.03
CA ILE A 223 -4.52 -12.40 -22.31
C ILE A 223 -5.28 -11.41 -21.42
N ALA A 224 -5.01 -11.42 -20.11
CA ALA A 224 -5.67 -10.51 -19.16
C ALA A 224 -5.37 -9.04 -19.48
N ARG A 225 -4.18 -8.73 -19.98
CA ARG A 225 -3.81 -7.36 -20.39
C ARG A 225 -4.58 -6.94 -21.63
N ALA A 226 -4.63 -7.79 -22.67
CA ALA A 226 -5.37 -7.50 -23.90
C ALA A 226 -6.86 -7.29 -23.61
N GLU A 227 -7.45 -8.10 -22.75
CA GLU A 227 -8.84 -7.92 -22.28
C GLU A 227 -9.02 -6.58 -21.55
N GLU A 228 -8.09 -6.19 -20.68
CA GLU A 228 -8.17 -4.92 -19.96
C GLU A 228 -8.02 -3.72 -20.91
N GLU A 229 -7.07 -3.76 -21.87
CA GLU A 229 -6.88 -2.74 -22.90
C GLU A 229 -8.13 -2.61 -23.79
N HIS A 230 -8.75 -3.72 -24.18
CA HIS A 230 -10.01 -3.70 -24.92
C HIS A 230 -11.10 -2.94 -24.17
N TRP A 231 -11.23 -3.20 -22.87
CA TRP A 231 -12.17 -2.50 -22.02
C TRP A 231 -11.83 -1.02 -21.80
N GLU A 232 -10.55 -0.64 -21.84
CA GLU A 232 -10.13 0.76 -21.75
C GLU A 232 -10.40 1.56 -23.04
N LEU A 233 -10.25 0.92 -24.19
CA LEU A 233 -10.44 1.55 -25.50
C LEU A 233 -11.89 1.52 -25.98
N GLY A 234 -12.63 0.45 -25.69
CA GLY A 234 -13.90 0.12 -26.36
C GLY A 234 -15.16 0.73 -25.74
N HIS A 235 -15.13 1.22 -24.49
CA HIS A 235 -16.35 1.65 -23.80
C HIS A 235 -16.36 3.14 -23.48
N THR A 236 -16.70 3.93 -24.50
CA THR A 236 -17.13 5.35 -24.36
C THR A 236 -18.30 5.46 -23.35
N GLU A 237 -19.16 4.44 -23.26
CA GLU A 237 -20.24 4.34 -22.28
C GLU A 237 -19.72 4.33 -20.84
N VAL A 238 -18.57 3.72 -20.57
CA VAL A 238 -17.93 3.71 -19.24
C VAL A 238 -17.24 5.04 -18.94
N ARG A 239 -16.76 5.77 -19.95
CA ARG A 239 -16.17 7.11 -19.79
C ARG A 239 -17.19 8.17 -19.42
N GLY A 240 -18.44 8.03 -19.85
CA GLY A 240 -19.54 8.95 -19.48
C GLY A 240 -20.02 8.83 -18.04
N PHE A 241 -19.69 7.73 -17.36
CA PHE A 241 -20.00 7.53 -15.96
C PHE A 241 -18.86 8.05 -15.05
N GLY A 242 -18.99 9.25 -14.54
CA GLY A 242 -18.06 9.81 -13.53
C GLY A 242 -17.16 10.94 -14.02
N GLU A 243 -17.15 11.27 -15.31
CA GLU A 243 -16.51 12.50 -15.84
C GLU A 243 -17.41 13.74 -15.72
N GLY A 244 -18.55 13.64 -15.06
CA GLY A 244 -19.33 14.80 -14.64
C GLY A 244 -18.46 15.68 -13.75
N ARG A 245 -17.59 16.50 -14.37
CA ARG A 245 -16.93 17.62 -13.70
C ARG A 245 -18.03 18.41 -13.03
N ALA A 246 -17.96 18.45 -11.73
CA ALA A 246 -18.75 19.33 -10.92
C ALA A 246 -18.59 20.75 -11.48
N GLU A 247 -19.59 21.24 -12.20
CA GLU A 247 -19.67 22.64 -12.64
C GLU A 247 -19.82 23.61 -11.46
N LYS A 248 -19.91 23.08 -10.24
CA LYS A 248 -19.97 23.86 -8.99
C LYS A 248 -18.92 23.34 -7.99
N PRO A 249 -18.23 24.22 -7.26
CA PRO A 249 -17.13 23.85 -6.35
C PRO A 249 -17.51 22.96 -5.15
N HIS A 250 -18.76 22.47 -5.07
CA HIS A 250 -19.29 21.58 -4.01
C HIS A 250 -20.17 20.44 -4.55
N SER A 251 -20.22 20.17 -5.86
CA SER A 251 -21.01 19.04 -6.36
C SER A 251 -20.20 17.75 -6.30
N VAL A 252 -20.61 16.85 -5.43
CA VAL A 252 -20.06 15.49 -5.35
C VAL A 252 -20.40 14.77 -6.66
N ALA A 253 -19.44 14.15 -7.32
CA ALA A 253 -19.70 13.37 -8.53
C ALA A 253 -20.66 12.23 -8.20
N SER A 254 -21.85 12.24 -8.81
CA SER A 254 -22.87 11.21 -8.60
C SER A 254 -22.81 10.13 -9.68
N LEU A 255 -23.24 8.92 -9.31
CA LEU A 255 -23.34 7.77 -10.21
C LEU A 255 -24.82 7.49 -10.48
N PRO A 256 -25.32 7.63 -11.73
CA PRO A 256 -26.72 7.42 -12.06
C PRO A 256 -27.09 5.93 -11.98
N ILE A 257 -28.13 5.60 -11.20
CA ILE A 257 -28.56 4.23 -10.90
C ILE A 257 -29.21 3.55 -12.11
N GLY A 258 -30.15 4.22 -12.78
CA GLY A 258 -30.88 3.65 -13.91
C GLY A 258 -29.97 3.19 -15.05
N PRO A 259 -29.17 4.11 -15.61
CA PRO A 259 -28.19 3.77 -16.63
C PRO A 259 -27.18 2.68 -16.19
N LEU A 260 -26.71 2.71 -14.93
CA LEU A 260 -25.81 1.68 -14.40
C LEU A 260 -26.47 0.29 -14.40
N LEU A 261 -27.71 0.20 -13.95
CA LEU A 261 -28.43 -1.07 -13.87
C LEU A 261 -28.79 -1.67 -15.25
N ALA A 262 -28.84 -0.85 -16.29
CA ALA A 262 -29.07 -1.29 -17.66
C ALA A 262 -27.83 -1.99 -18.27
N LEU A 263 -26.65 -1.80 -17.69
CA LEU A 263 -25.41 -2.40 -18.17
C LEU A 263 -25.29 -3.88 -17.77
N PRO A 264 -24.52 -4.68 -18.52
CA PRO A 264 -24.12 -6.03 -18.10
C PRO A 264 -23.36 -5.99 -16.77
N LEU A 265 -23.47 -7.04 -15.95
CA LEU A 265 -22.86 -7.09 -14.61
C LEU A 265 -21.36 -6.81 -14.62
N ALA A 266 -20.61 -7.31 -15.60
CA ALA A 266 -19.19 -7.06 -15.74
C ALA A 266 -18.90 -5.55 -15.90
N THR A 267 -19.70 -4.86 -16.71
CA THR A 267 -19.60 -3.42 -16.93
C THR A 267 -20.02 -2.65 -15.68
N GLN A 268 -21.12 -3.06 -15.00
CA GLN A 268 -21.53 -2.45 -13.73
C GLN A 268 -20.37 -2.45 -12.71
N ARG A 269 -19.70 -3.59 -12.53
CA ARG A 269 -18.55 -3.73 -11.63
C ARG A 269 -17.39 -2.79 -11.99
N ARG A 270 -17.11 -2.64 -13.27
CA ARG A 270 -16.03 -1.74 -13.76
C ARG A 270 -16.39 -0.27 -13.56
N VAL A 271 -17.62 0.12 -13.88
CA VAL A 271 -18.12 1.47 -13.66
C VAL A 271 -18.05 1.85 -12.19
N VAL A 272 -18.59 1.00 -11.30
CA VAL A 272 -18.56 1.23 -9.85
C VAL A 272 -17.11 1.31 -9.36
N ARG A 273 -16.24 0.43 -9.81
CA ARG A 273 -14.82 0.46 -9.42
C ARG A 273 -14.15 1.76 -9.83
N ARG A 274 -14.25 2.19 -11.10
CA ARG A 274 -13.67 3.44 -11.60
C ARG A 274 -14.23 4.65 -10.87
N TRP A 275 -15.54 4.66 -10.66
CA TRP A 275 -16.19 5.74 -9.94
C TRP A 275 -15.69 5.84 -8.49
N LEU A 276 -15.54 4.73 -7.79
CA LEU A 276 -14.94 4.69 -6.45
C LEU A 276 -13.46 5.12 -6.48
N GLU A 277 -12.65 4.66 -7.45
CA GLU A 277 -11.24 5.06 -7.63
C GLU A 277 -11.08 6.56 -7.83
N ALA A 278 -12.02 7.19 -8.54
CA ALA A 278 -11.99 8.62 -8.84
C ALA A 278 -12.48 9.50 -7.66
N ASN A 279 -13.38 9.00 -6.82
CA ASN A 279 -14.11 9.81 -5.84
C ASN A 279 -13.84 9.43 -4.39
N ALA A 280 -13.39 8.21 -4.11
CA ALA A 280 -13.11 7.75 -2.76
C ALA A 280 -11.63 7.99 -2.41
N GLN A 281 -11.39 8.90 -1.47
CA GLN A 281 -10.03 9.20 -0.99
C GLN A 281 -9.53 8.07 -0.08
N ASP A 282 -8.28 7.64 -0.28
CA ASP A 282 -7.56 6.66 0.57
C ASP A 282 -8.28 5.32 0.80
N LEU A 283 -9.17 4.92 -0.12
CA LEU A 283 -9.95 3.70 0.00
C LEU A 283 -9.34 2.54 -0.81
N SER A 284 -9.09 1.42 -0.14
CA SER A 284 -8.75 0.17 -0.83
C SER A 284 -10.02 -0.45 -1.42
N ILE A 285 -10.15 -0.40 -2.75
CA ILE A 285 -11.33 -0.90 -3.45
C ILE A 285 -11.25 -2.40 -3.65
N SER A 286 -11.88 -3.13 -2.73
CA SER A 286 -11.98 -4.59 -2.78
C SER A 286 -13.19 -5.04 -3.62
N PHE A 287 -13.17 -6.31 -4.06
CA PHE A 287 -14.33 -6.94 -4.71
C PHE A 287 -15.59 -6.86 -3.83
N GLN A 288 -15.45 -7.11 -2.53
CA GLN A 288 -16.57 -7.03 -1.59
C GLN A 288 -17.17 -5.63 -1.51
N LEU A 289 -16.37 -4.58 -1.59
CA LEU A 289 -16.87 -3.20 -1.61
C LEU A 289 -17.69 -2.94 -2.88
N ILE A 290 -17.22 -3.39 -4.04
CA ILE A 290 -17.93 -3.26 -5.31
C ILE A 290 -19.28 -3.99 -5.23
N GLU A 291 -19.32 -5.23 -4.74
CA GLU A 291 -20.56 -6.00 -4.63
C GLU A 291 -21.55 -5.34 -3.64
N LYS A 292 -21.09 -4.90 -2.46
CA LYS A 292 -21.92 -4.16 -1.51
C LYS A 292 -22.47 -2.85 -2.09
N THR A 293 -21.68 -2.18 -2.92
CA THR A 293 -22.15 -0.98 -3.65
C THR A 293 -23.23 -1.34 -4.66
N LEU A 294 -23.07 -2.41 -5.41
CA LEU A 294 -24.10 -2.89 -6.34
C LEU A 294 -25.35 -3.41 -5.63
N GLU A 295 -25.21 -4.04 -4.48
CA GLU A 295 -26.36 -4.40 -3.63
C GLU A 295 -27.13 -3.17 -3.15
N LEU A 296 -26.41 -2.12 -2.73
CA LEU A 296 -26.99 -0.84 -2.37
C LEU A 296 -27.74 -0.21 -3.55
N VAL A 297 -27.16 -0.22 -4.74
CA VAL A 297 -27.76 0.27 -5.99
C VAL A 297 -29.04 -0.50 -6.35
N ARG A 298 -29.04 -1.84 -6.23
CA ARG A 298 -30.19 -2.72 -6.56
C ARG A 298 -31.26 -2.71 -5.49
N GLY A 299 -30.96 -2.28 -4.27
CA GLY A 299 -31.91 -2.26 -3.16
C GLY A 299 -33.17 -1.46 -3.48
N ALA A 300 -34.36 -1.99 -3.11
CA ALA A 300 -35.60 -1.25 -3.24
C ALA A 300 -35.59 0.03 -2.38
N ALA A 301 -36.17 1.12 -2.90
CA ALA A 301 -36.33 2.34 -2.15
C ALA A 301 -37.03 2.04 -0.80
N GLY A 302 -36.36 2.37 0.32
CA GLY A 302 -36.87 2.11 1.67
C GLY A 302 -36.14 1.02 2.47
N ARG A 303 -35.20 0.26 1.85
CA ARG A 303 -34.34 -0.64 2.59
C ARG A 303 -32.96 -0.07 2.83
N LYS A 304 -31.92 -0.31 2.80
CA LYS A 304 -30.65 0.30 3.11
C LYS A 304 -30.36 1.44 2.12
N THR A 305 -30.23 2.67 2.59
CA THR A 305 -29.93 3.85 1.75
C THR A 305 -28.51 4.35 1.92
N GLU A 306 -27.73 3.72 2.80
CA GLU A 306 -26.40 4.15 3.16
C GLU A 306 -25.46 2.95 3.40
N LEU A 307 -24.23 3.08 2.96
CA LEU A 307 -23.13 2.16 3.22
C LEU A 307 -21.91 2.95 3.67
N THR A 308 -21.48 2.76 4.90
CA THR A 308 -20.23 3.36 5.37
C THR A 308 -19.05 2.64 4.78
N VAL A 309 -18.15 3.40 4.13
CA VAL A 309 -16.91 2.92 3.50
C VAL A 309 -15.72 3.65 4.09
N GLY A 310 -14.59 2.99 4.16
CA GLY A 310 -13.42 3.53 4.84
C GLY A 310 -13.41 3.23 6.35
N ARG A 311 -12.36 3.68 7.00
CA ARG A 311 -12.15 3.50 8.44
C ARG A 311 -11.72 4.81 9.07
N ASN A 312 -12.21 5.09 10.26
CA ASN A 312 -11.83 6.24 11.09
C ASN A 312 -11.97 7.60 10.37
N LEU A 313 -10.91 8.39 10.28
CA LEU A 313 -10.90 9.76 9.72
C LEU A 313 -11.09 9.82 8.19
N SER A 314 -10.90 8.71 7.47
CA SER A 314 -11.23 8.56 6.04
C SER A 314 -12.61 7.92 5.83
N ARG A 315 -13.49 8.06 6.83
CA ARG A 315 -14.84 7.50 6.76
C ARG A 315 -15.66 8.29 5.76
N GLN A 316 -16.21 7.59 4.78
CA GLN A 316 -17.11 8.14 3.78
C GLN A 316 -18.41 7.34 3.82
N ASN A 317 -19.51 8.01 3.54
CA ASN A 317 -20.81 7.37 3.46
C ASN A 317 -21.25 7.35 2.00
N LEU A 318 -21.42 6.14 1.48
CA LEU A 318 -22.00 5.91 0.18
C LEU A 318 -23.53 6.00 0.34
N ARG A 319 -24.16 7.02 -0.23
CA ARG A 319 -25.60 7.26 -0.11
C ARG A 319 -26.31 7.00 -1.42
N ARG A 320 -27.46 6.36 -1.31
CA ARG A 320 -28.37 6.07 -2.41
C ARG A 320 -29.62 6.94 -2.34
N GLY A 321 -29.82 7.75 -3.37
CA GLY A 321 -31.08 8.43 -3.64
C GLY A 321 -32.05 7.58 -4.50
N GLN A 322 -33.03 8.23 -5.08
CA GLN A 322 -33.96 7.56 -6.01
C GLN A 322 -33.29 7.22 -7.36
N SER A 323 -32.53 8.15 -7.91
CA SER A 323 -31.92 8.06 -9.25
C SER A 323 -30.39 8.01 -9.25
N GLU A 324 -29.74 8.33 -8.13
CA GLU A 324 -28.30 8.52 -8.06
C GLU A 324 -27.68 7.95 -6.79
N LEU A 325 -26.42 7.57 -6.91
CA LEU A 325 -25.54 7.20 -5.82
C LEU A 325 -24.45 8.27 -5.69
N TRP A 326 -24.09 8.69 -4.47
CA TRP A 326 -22.98 9.62 -4.24
C TRP A 326 -22.18 9.25 -3.00
N LEU A 327 -20.95 9.71 -2.96
CA LEU A 327 -20.09 9.63 -1.78
C LEU A 327 -20.22 10.94 -1.00
N GLU A 328 -20.62 10.83 0.24
CA GLU A 328 -20.59 11.92 1.20
C GLU A 328 -19.37 11.71 2.10
N SER A 329 -18.39 12.57 1.95
CA SER A 329 -17.30 12.63 2.90
C SER A 329 -17.85 13.28 4.16
N GLU A 330 -17.82 12.59 5.30
CA GLU A 330 -17.98 13.30 6.56
C GLU A 330 -16.88 14.36 6.63
N PRO A 331 -17.21 15.64 6.72
CA PRO A 331 -16.18 16.65 6.81
C PRO A 331 -15.31 16.33 8.03
N PHE A 332 -14.02 16.10 7.81
CA PHE A 332 -13.05 16.05 8.89
C PHE A 332 -13.12 17.38 9.61
N ARG A 333 -13.76 17.39 10.79
CA ARG A 333 -14.00 18.59 11.58
C ARG A 333 -12.75 19.10 12.29
N GLY A 334 -11.61 18.40 12.19
CA GLY A 334 -10.32 18.82 12.73
C GLY A 334 -9.70 19.95 11.90
N ARG A 335 -9.45 21.08 12.51
CA ARG A 335 -8.95 22.30 11.86
C ARG A 335 -7.43 22.48 11.87
N SER A 336 -6.67 21.59 12.53
CA SER A 336 -5.22 21.78 12.70
C SER A 336 -4.46 20.45 12.65
N ALA A 337 -3.33 20.43 11.92
CA ALA A 337 -2.35 19.33 11.96
C ALA A 337 -1.38 19.47 13.16
N ALA A 338 -1.69 20.34 14.12
CA ALA A 338 -0.88 20.59 15.30
C ALA A 338 -1.01 19.43 16.31
N ASP A 339 0.04 19.22 17.08
CA ASP A 339 0.00 18.34 18.23
C ASP A 339 -0.98 18.92 19.26
N TYR A 340 -1.68 18.06 19.96
CA TYR A 340 -2.66 18.46 20.97
C TYR A 340 -2.44 17.70 22.27
N GLU A 341 -2.91 18.31 23.37
CA GLU A 341 -2.81 17.75 24.70
C GLU A 341 -3.92 18.35 25.59
N TYR A 342 -4.77 17.49 26.14
CA TYR A 342 -5.92 17.88 26.94
C TYR A 342 -6.00 17.03 28.21
N SER A 343 -6.35 17.63 29.33
CA SER A 343 -6.65 16.90 30.56
C SER A 343 -8.05 16.30 30.51
N LEU A 344 -8.21 15.04 30.91
CA LEU A 344 -9.48 14.34 31.03
C LEU A 344 -9.65 13.81 32.45
N ALA A 345 -10.62 14.34 33.16
CA ALA A 345 -11.04 13.81 34.46
C ALA A 345 -11.80 12.49 34.27
N ILE A 346 -11.67 11.55 35.20
CA ILE A 346 -12.38 10.27 35.24
C ILE A 346 -13.28 10.22 36.47
N PRO A 347 -14.62 10.15 36.30
CA PRO A 347 -15.37 10.24 35.04
C PRO A 347 -15.40 11.66 34.47
N GLY A 348 -15.53 11.78 33.13
CA GLY A 348 -15.61 13.05 32.44
C GLY A 348 -15.52 12.95 30.94
N SER A 349 -15.50 14.09 30.28
CA SER A 349 -15.32 14.18 28.83
C SER A 349 -14.49 15.41 28.45
N VAL A 350 -13.76 15.33 27.37
CA VAL A 350 -12.98 16.45 26.82
C VAL A 350 -13.17 16.54 25.31
N GLU A 351 -13.43 17.74 24.81
CA GLU A 351 -13.50 18.01 23.38
C GLU A 351 -12.10 18.20 22.81
N VAL A 352 -11.74 17.37 21.85
CA VAL A 352 -10.46 17.45 21.12
C VAL A 352 -10.74 18.13 19.78
N ARG A 353 -10.44 19.42 19.70
CA ARG A 353 -10.76 20.26 18.52
C ARG A 353 -10.05 19.80 17.26
N GLU A 354 -8.85 19.30 17.39
CA GLU A 354 -8.01 18.78 16.31
C GLU A 354 -8.62 17.51 15.67
N LEU A 355 -9.38 16.76 16.46
CA LEU A 355 -10.12 15.58 15.99
C LEU A 355 -11.56 15.88 15.58
N GLY A 356 -12.12 17.02 16.02
CA GLY A 356 -13.55 17.29 15.91
C GLY A 356 -14.41 16.24 16.63
N ALA A 357 -13.91 15.69 17.72
CA ALA A 357 -14.54 14.62 18.49
C ALA A 357 -14.31 14.83 20.00
N SER A 358 -15.18 14.25 20.82
CA SER A 358 -15.00 14.22 22.27
C SER A 358 -14.47 12.87 22.71
N ILE A 359 -13.53 12.87 23.66
CA ILE A 359 -13.09 11.66 24.36
C ILE A 359 -13.81 11.63 25.71
N GLU A 360 -14.52 10.54 25.96
CA GLU A 360 -15.33 10.36 27.17
C GLU A 360 -14.80 9.18 27.99
N ALA A 361 -14.64 9.39 29.29
CA ALA A 361 -14.33 8.35 30.27
C ALA A 361 -15.52 8.15 31.21
N ARG A 362 -16.11 6.96 31.20
CA ARG A 362 -17.22 6.59 32.09
C ARG A 362 -16.77 5.57 33.12
N VAL A 363 -17.25 5.75 34.33
CA VAL A 363 -17.13 4.74 35.38
C VAL A 363 -18.45 3.97 35.46
N MET A 364 -18.36 2.64 35.42
CA MET A 364 -19.55 1.75 35.40
C MET A 364 -19.26 0.49 36.23
N ASP A 365 -20.33 -0.22 36.57
CA ASP A 365 -20.19 -1.54 37.24
C ASP A 365 -19.70 -2.59 36.23
N ALA A 366 -18.75 -3.42 36.61
CA ALA A 366 -18.10 -4.39 35.71
C ALA A 366 -19.10 -5.35 35.02
N GLY A 367 -20.25 -5.64 35.64
CA GLY A 367 -21.31 -6.49 35.11
C GLY A 367 -22.25 -5.81 34.11
N ALA A 368 -22.19 -4.48 33.95
CA ALA A 368 -23.11 -3.71 33.12
C ALA A 368 -22.59 -3.47 31.68
N VAL A 369 -21.41 -3.98 31.33
CA VAL A 369 -20.74 -3.71 30.06
C VAL A 369 -20.98 -4.84 29.04
N PRO A 370 -21.30 -4.52 27.75
CA PRO A 370 -21.44 -5.51 26.69
C PRO A 370 -20.17 -6.38 26.52
N ASP A 371 -20.35 -7.65 26.16
CA ASP A 371 -19.25 -8.62 26.05
C ASP A 371 -18.19 -8.25 25.02
N ASP A 372 -18.58 -7.60 23.94
CA ASP A 372 -17.68 -7.14 22.86
C ASP A 372 -16.75 -5.96 23.26
N GLU A 373 -17.09 -5.26 24.35
CA GLU A 373 -16.28 -4.14 24.86
C GLU A 373 -15.41 -4.52 26.07
N LYS A 374 -15.58 -5.73 26.66
CA LYS A 374 -14.86 -6.15 27.85
C LYS A 374 -13.33 -6.06 27.73
N GLY A 375 -12.78 -6.32 26.54
CA GLY A 375 -11.34 -6.24 26.30
C GLY A 375 -10.76 -4.81 26.28
N ARG A 376 -11.60 -3.77 26.40
CA ARG A 376 -11.20 -2.35 26.37
C ARG A 376 -11.36 -1.64 27.69
N LEU A 377 -11.79 -2.35 28.72
CA LEU A 377 -12.04 -1.80 30.04
C LEU A 377 -10.75 -1.70 30.85
N LEU A 378 -10.70 -0.67 31.70
CA LEU A 378 -9.61 -0.47 32.66
C LEU A 378 -10.17 -0.61 34.08
N ASP A 379 -9.37 -1.14 34.98
CA ASP A 379 -9.68 -1.20 36.40
C ASP A 379 -9.60 0.20 37.02
N LEU A 380 -10.67 0.62 37.71
CA LEU A 380 -10.74 1.97 38.30
C LEU A 380 -9.65 2.18 39.38
N GLU A 381 -9.25 1.13 40.09
CA GLU A 381 -8.26 1.24 41.17
C GLU A 381 -6.81 1.37 40.64
N LEU A 382 -6.57 1.01 39.37
CA LEU A 382 -5.26 1.00 38.73
C LEU A 382 -4.97 2.25 37.92
N VAL A 383 -5.96 3.14 37.74
CA VAL A 383 -5.84 4.33 36.90
C VAL A 383 -6.11 5.58 37.71
N PRO A 384 -5.30 6.66 37.61
CA PRO A 384 -5.54 7.90 38.31
C PRO A 384 -6.84 8.59 37.84
N THR A 385 -7.38 9.45 38.69
CA THR A 385 -8.64 10.19 38.42
C THR A 385 -8.51 11.25 37.32
N GLU A 386 -7.32 11.54 36.86
CA GLU A 386 -7.03 12.49 35.79
C GLU A 386 -5.98 11.90 34.87
N VAL A 387 -6.22 11.98 33.56
CA VAL A 387 -5.34 11.44 32.52
C VAL A 387 -5.17 12.47 31.40
N LEU A 388 -4.08 12.36 30.65
CA LEU A 388 -3.74 13.25 29.58
C LEU A 388 -4.13 12.63 28.23
N VAL A 389 -5.04 13.24 27.51
CA VAL A 389 -5.43 12.86 26.13
C VAL A 389 -4.59 13.70 25.16
N ARG A 390 -3.84 13.02 24.31
CA ARG A 390 -3.00 13.67 23.29
C ARG A 390 -2.91 12.82 22.01
N ASN A 391 -2.35 13.38 20.95
CA ASN A 391 -1.88 12.55 19.85
C ASN A 391 -0.64 11.74 20.27
N TRP A 392 -0.45 10.56 19.65
CA TRP A 392 0.75 9.76 19.91
C TRP A 392 2.01 10.48 19.45
N ARG A 393 3.16 10.14 20.05
CA ARG A 393 4.47 10.73 19.77
C ARG A 393 5.49 9.68 19.39
N ALA A 394 6.53 10.07 18.65
CA ALA A 394 7.63 9.19 18.32
C ALA A 394 8.29 8.64 19.60
N GLY A 395 8.39 7.32 19.70
CA GLY A 395 8.88 6.63 20.90
C GLY A 395 7.78 6.02 21.79
N ASP A 396 6.52 6.44 21.63
CA ASP A 396 5.41 5.85 22.38
C ASP A 396 5.30 4.34 22.18
N ARG A 397 5.07 3.63 23.28
CA ARG A 397 4.82 2.20 23.32
C ARG A 397 3.48 1.90 23.95
N TYR A 398 2.77 0.93 23.40
CA TYR A 398 1.51 0.45 23.93
C TYR A 398 1.52 -1.07 24.03
N TRP A 399 0.94 -1.61 25.09
CA TRP A 399 0.91 -3.05 25.32
C TRP A 399 -0.52 -3.58 25.36
N PRO A 400 -1.19 -3.80 24.22
CA PRO A 400 -2.51 -4.43 24.21
C PRO A 400 -2.49 -5.82 24.82
N ALA A 401 -3.51 -6.19 25.56
CA ALA A 401 -3.58 -7.46 26.31
C ALA A 401 -3.35 -8.74 25.47
N HIS A 402 -3.66 -8.67 24.16
CA HIS A 402 -3.48 -9.81 23.25
C HIS A 402 -2.06 -9.91 22.66
N THR A 403 -1.11 -9.10 23.13
CA THR A 403 0.27 -9.12 22.63
C THR A 403 1.24 -9.59 23.71
N ALA A 404 2.29 -10.34 23.32
CA ALA A 404 3.28 -10.87 24.25
C ALA A 404 4.24 -9.81 24.81
N ALA A 405 4.34 -8.63 24.18
CA ALA A 405 5.23 -7.54 24.58
C ALA A 405 4.70 -6.17 24.10
N PRO A 406 5.15 -5.06 24.75
CA PRO A 406 4.78 -3.71 24.31
C PRO A 406 5.31 -3.40 22.92
N LYS A 407 4.43 -2.91 22.05
CA LYS A 407 4.74 -2.50 20.66
C LYS A 407 4.85 -0.99 20.57
N ARG A 408 5.60 -0.50 19.57
CA ARG A 408 5.61 0.93 19.25
C ARG A 408 4.25 1.31 18.65
N VAL A 409 3.70 2.45 19.09
CA VAL A 409 2.44 2.96 18.56
C VAL A 409 2.49 3.13 17.03
N LYS A 410 3.62 3.58 16.48
CA LYS A 410 3.84 3.68 15.03
C LYS A 410 3.61 2.35 14.30
N GLU A 411 3.99 1.23 14.89
CA GLU A 411 3.83 -0.12 14.32
C GLU A 411 2.37 -0.56 14.38
N LEU A 412 1.74 -0.38 15.54
CA LEU A 412 0.31 -0.69 15.73
C LEU A 412 -0.58 0.09 14.75
N LEU A 413 -0.27 1.38 14.54
CA LEU A 413 -0.99 2.21 13.57
C LEU A 413 -0.72 1.81 12.13
N SER A 414 0.48 1.33 11.80
CA SER A 414 0.79 0.79 10.48
C SER A 414 0.07 -0.53 10.21
N ASP A 415 0.00 -1.42 11.21
CA ASP A 415 -0.78 -2.66 11.15
C ASP A 415 -2.29 -2.39 11.03
N TRP A 416 -2.75 -1.27 11.59
CA TRP A 416 -4.13 -0.77 11.48
C TRP A 416 -4.41 -0.05 10.15
N HIS A 417 -3.38 0.12 9.28
CA HIS A 417 -3.45 0.87 8.02
C HIS A 417 -3.81 2.35 8.17
N ALA A 418 -3.53 2.94 9.32
CA ALA A 418 -3.67 4.38 9.52
C ALA A 418 -2.62 5.13 8.70
N SER A 419 -3.02 6.15 7.94
CA SER A 419 -2.14 6.93 7.05
C SER A 419 -2.33 8.44 7.20
N GLY A 420 -1.39 9.21 6.68
CA GLY A 420 -1.50 10.66 6.58
C GLY A 420 -1.81 11.38 7.91
N LEU A 421 -2.75 12.31 7.86
CA LEU A 421 -3.17 13.13 9.01
C LEU A 421 -3.84 12.32 10.11
N GLU A 422 -4.61 11.30 9.75
CA GLU A 422 -5.22 10.37 10.70
C GLU A 422 -4.18 9.73 11.61
N LYS A 423 -3.12 9.19 11.01
CA LYS A 423 -2.02 8.59 11.78
C LYS A 423 -1.36 9.61 12.69
N LYS A 424 -1.12 10.85 12.20
CA LYS A 424 -0.49 11.90 12.98
C LYS A 424 -1.32 12.30 14.21
N LEU A 425 -2.63 12.42 14.05
CA LEU A 425 -3.55 12.89 15.10
C LEU A 425 -4.16 11.75 15.94
N TRP A 426 -3.71 10.50 15.81
CA TRP A 426 -4.30 9.36 16.50
C TRP A 426 -4.28 9.53 18.02
N PRO A 427 -5.46 9.50 18.70
CA PRO A 427 -5.56 9.79 20.12
C PRO A 427 -5.08 8.62 20.99
N VAL A 428 -4.41 9.00 22.04
CA VAL A 428 -3.98 8.14 23.14
C VAL A 428 -4.28 8.82 24.47
N ALA A 429 -4.54 8.04 25.52
CA ALA A 429 -4.58 8.54 26.88
C ALA A 429 -3.36 8.06 27.66
N VAL A 430 -2.73 8.96 28.38
CA VAL A 430 -1.52 8.73 29.18
C VAL A 430 -1.82 9.02 30.62
N ALA A 431 -1.45 8.11 31.53
CA ALA A 431 -1.54 8.30 32.96
C ALA A 431 -0.14 8.34 33.57
N GLU A 432 0.05 9.22 34.55
CA GLU A 432 1.32 9.32 35.27
C GLU A 432 1.64 8.00 35.98
N GLY A 433 2.86 7.52 35.82
CA GLY A 433 3.31 6.24 36.40
C GLY A 433 2.87 4.98 35.62
N CYS A 434 1.81 5.06 34.78
CA CYS A 434 1.26 3.91 34.03
C CYS A 434 1.63 3.94 32.55
N GLY A 435 2.06 5.10 32.01
CA GLY A 435 2.30 5.27 30.58
C GLY A 435 1.02 5.35 29.76
N LEU A 436 0.99 4.78 28.55
CA LEU A 436 -0.21 4.74 27.71
C LEU A 436 -1.21 3.72 28.24
N ILE A 437 -2.34 4.22 28.72
CA ILE A 437 -3.43 3.40 29.28
C ILE A 437 -4.54 3.09 28.27
N TRP A 438 -4.72 3.95 27.27
CA TRP A 438 -5.73 3.78 26.24
C TRP A 438 -5.23 4.27 24.88
N MET A 439 -5.66 3.61 23.85
CA MET A 439 -5.42 3.97 22.45
C MET A 439 -6.65 3.63 21.63
N ARG A 440 -7.14 4.57 20.84
CA ARG A 440 -8.32 4.37 19.98
C ARG A 440 -8.25 3.06 19.21
N GLY A 441 -9.30 2.25 19.30
CA GLY A 441 -9.45 1.01 18.52
C GLY A 441 -8.64 -0.19 19.02
N PHE A 442 -7.87 -0.06 20.09
CA PHE A 442 -7.06 -1.14 20.65
C PHE A 442 -7.56 -1.63 22.01
N ALA A 443 -7.25 -2.89 22.33
CA ALA A 443 -7.56 -3.46 23.64
C ALA A 443 -6.75 -2.76 24.74
N ALA A 444 -7.31 -2.68 25.96
CA ALA A 444 -6.62 -2.14 27.11
C ALA A 444 -5.35 -2.94 27.45
N PRO A 445 -4.32 -2.32 28.07
CA PRO A 445 -3.14 -3.03 28.55
C PRO A 445 -3.51 -4.11 29.54
N ALA A 446 -2.91 -5.31 29.41
CA ALA A 446 -3.20 -6.45 30.31
C ALA A 446 -3.01 -6.12 31.79
N ALA A 447 -2.00 -5.30 32.11
CA ALA A 447 -1.71 -4.86 33.49
C ALA A 447 -2.79 -3.95 34.11
N LEU A 448 -3.66 -3.37 33.26
CA LEU A 448 -4.70 -2.42 33.69
C LEU A 448 -6.12 -2.99 33.46
N GLN A 449 -6.24 -4.21 32.97
CA GLN A 449 -7.54 -4.85 32.79
C GLN A 449 -8.20 -5.25 34.11
N PRO A 450 -9.53 -5.22 34.15
CA PRO A 450 -10.28 -5.68 35.34
C PRO A 450 -9.96 -7.12 35.68
N SER A 451 -9.80 -7.42 36.98
CA SER A 451 -9.72 -8.75 37.54
C SER A 451 -11.12 -9.29 37.91
N VAL A 452 -11.19 -10.56 38.35
CA VAL A 452 -12.45 -11.18 38.83
C VAL A 452 -13.03 -10.43 40.04
N SER A 453 -12.19 -9.75 40.81
CA SER A 453 -12.58 -8.99 42.03
C SER A 453 -12.92 -7.52 41.73
N THR A 454 -12.71 -7.04 40.53
CA THR A 454 -12.95 -5.63 40.16
C THR A 454 -14.45 -5.33 40.11
N SER A 455 -14.92 -4.41 40.94
CA SER A 455 -16.34 -4.01 41.02
C SER A 455 -16.66 -2.85 40.02
N LYS A 456 -15.73 -1.90 39.85
CA LYS A 456 -15.92 -0.73 38.99
C LYS A 456 -14.83 -0.62 37.92
N VAL A 457 -15.25 -0.28 36.73
CA VAL A 457 -14.39 -0.19 35.54
C VAL A 457 -14.50 1.16 34.88
N ILE A 458 -13.45 1.56 34.17
CA ILE A 458 -13.41 2.73 33.32
C ILE A 458 -13.56 2.27 31.87
N TRP A 459 -14.47 2.90 31.15
CA TRP A 459 -14.63 2.75 29.72
C TRP A 459 -14.33 4.06 29.03
N ILE A 460 -13.20 4.12 28.28
CA ILE A 460 -12.79 5.29 27.51
C ILE A 460 -13.17 5.07 26.04
N ARG A 461 -13.87 6.03 25.47
CA ARG A 461 -14.29 6.00 24.06
C ARG A 461 -14.22 7.39 23.43
N ASP A 462 -14.13 7.41 22.11
CA ASP A 462 -14.36 8.62 21.33
C ASP A 462 -15.79 8.66 20.82
N THR A 463 -16.39 9.83 20.89
CA THR A 463 -17.73 10.13 20.40
C THR A 463 -17.64 11.29 19.41
N ALA A 464 -18.38 11.19 18.28
CA ALA A 464 -18.50 12.34 17.39
C ALA A 464 -19.08 13.53 18.18
N SER A 465 -18.50 14.72 18.01
CA SER A 465 -19.01 15.93 18.67
C SER A 465 -20.45 16.17 18.23
N MET A 466 -21.42 16.08 19.14
CA MET A 466 -22.78 16.53 18.87
C MET A 466 -22.77 18.07 18.84
N MET A 467 -22.88 18.66 17.66
CA MET A 467 -23.41 20.00 17.45
C MET A 467 -24.73 19.94 16.69
#